data_7ad51e3b22994e87983a34a1763cd98d
#
_entry.id   7ad51e3b22994e87983a34a1763cd98d
#
_cell.length_a   1.000
_cell.length_b   1.000
_cell.length_c   1.000
_cell.angle_alpha   90.00
_cell.angle_beta   90.00
_cell.angle_gamma   90.00
#
_symmetry.space_group_name_H-M   'P 1'
#
loop_
_entity.id
_entity.type
_entity.pdbx_description
1 polymer ?
#
loop_
_entity_poly.entity_id
_entity_poly.type
_entity_poly.pdbx_seq_one_letter_code
_entity_poly.pdbx_strand_id
1 'polypeptide(L)'
;MDDQEYENLLFRRQYFIGPEELGVSGWNLTHLPDGKILSAHPELEVTDWNGKHTRYVLIGYIFDPFHHERTNQDILEVIDRSRTDVGSIFEMLEDKSGHYVLFVYDGEMNIALTDACGIKQISYYCDENGKSYYSSQPALIAQKLSLPVSDEAIHYMDSAKYKKKLEPWWPVESSPYKRIRRLVPNHYLNLATNEQVRFWPNKKLKRYSLKEGTILAGELLKGICKACFQRYPMALTFTGGYDSRVVLAACKEFADQIELFSMIYRNLTEQSEDLRIPQAIAAEIQLKYHQIKCDAEIPAGFQDVYERSNQGYKTDWMSLVYGRYIHFPANVLIVKGNIAEVARCSFWQDGIYPVEVTVDTLVDATALGHEPLILQSMGKWLDEAKPTEKFGYKIMDIFAWEVEAGGWQSMSHNVFALSQEEFSPFGNRRLLDIMLGVHKRYRCWPDITLEQEIIKYLWRDLSQYSYFSSWNLHNYKKKFYDGDLLNFLRKIKLILKRSIK
;
A
#
# COMPACT_ATOMS: atom_id res chain seq x y z
N MET A 1 20.97 10.55 -21.50
CA MET A 1 20.79 11.47 -20.36
C MET A 1 22.14 11.67 -19.70
N ASP A 2 22.46 12.90 -19.32
CA ASP A 2 23.67 13.24 -18.56
C ASP A 2 23.48 12.77 -17.10
N ASP A 3 24.56 12.45 -16.38
CA ASP A 3 24.50 12.04 -14.96
C ASP A 3 23.80 13.10 -14.08
N GLN A 4 23.87 14.38 -14.47
CA GLN A 4 23.16 15.48 -13.78
C GLN A 4 21.64 15.39 -13.89
N GLU A 5 21.10 14.81 -14.95
CA GLU A 5 19.65 14.63 -15.11
C GLU A 5 19.11 13.58 -14.13
N TYR A 6 19.91 12.54 -13.82
CA TYR A 6 19.52 11.54 -12.83
C TYR A 6 19.55 12.08 -11.40
N GLU A 7 20.43 13.02 -11.06
CA GLU A 7 20.45 13.65 -9.73
C GLU A 7 19.13 14.33 -9.39
N ASN A 8 18.40 14.86 -10.37
CA ASN A 8 17.07 15.43 -10.15
C ASN A 8 16.01 14.40 -9.72
N LEU A 9 16.31 13.10 -9.87
CA LEU A 9 15.44 12.02 -9.41
C LEU A 9 15.72 11.59 -7.96
N LEU A 10 16.75 12.14 -7.32
CA LEU A 10 17.11 11.74 -5.96
C LEU A 10 15.94 12.01 -5.00
N PHE A 11 15.48 10.94 -4.33
CA PHE A 11 14.28 10.94 -3.49
C PHE A 11 13.05 11.52 -4.20
N ARG A 12 12.86 11.18 -5.45
CA ARG A 12 11.75 11.68 -6.26
C ARG A 12 10.41 11.43 -5.58
N ARG A 13 9.56 12.47 -5.52
CA ARG A 13 8.24 12.48 -4.89
C ARG A 13 8.25 12.12 -3.39
N GLN A 14 9.37 12.39 -2.72
CA GLN A 14 9.52 12.22 -1.28
C GLN A 14 9.43 13.57 -0.56
N TYR A 15 9.26 13.53 0.77
CA TYR A 15 9.21 14.72 1.62
C TYR A 15 9.96 14.50 2.94
N PHE A 16 10.35 15.63 3.54
CA PHE A 16 10.93 15.72 4.88
C PHE A 16 10.33 16.91 5.61
N ILE A 17 10.05 16.78 6.91
CA ILE A 17 9.58 17.85 7.78
C ILE A 17 10.46 17.87 9.02
N GLY A 18 11.01 19.04 9.34
CA GLY A 18 11.85 19.22 10.51
C GLY A 18 11.94 20.67 10.94
N PRO A 19 12.68 20.97 12.05
CA PRO A 19 12.94 22.35 12.48
C PRO A 19 13.72 23.16 11.44
N GLU A 20 14.41 22.46 10.55
CA GLU A 20 15.21 23.02 9.46
C GLU A 20 14.87 22.27 8.16
N GLU A 21 15.12 22.93 7.03
CA GLU A 21 14.98 22.30 5.71
C GLU A 21 15.89 21.07 5.54
N LEU A 22 15.55 20.19 4.64
CA LEU A 22 16.39 19.02 4.31
C LEU A 22 17.72 19.43 3.71
N GLY A 23 17.75 20.54 2.95
CA GLY A 23 18.96 21.07 2.30
C GLY A 23 19.25 20.43 0.93
N VAL A 24 18.24 19.85 0.28
CA VAL A 24 18.34 19.34 -1.11
C VAL A 24 17.96 20.48 -2.05
N SER A 25 18.87 20.81 -2.99
CA SER A 25 18.63 21.87 -3.96
C SER A 25 17.39 21.58 -4.83
N GLY A 26 16.61 22.64 -5.08
CA GLY A 26 15.42 22.54 -5.95
C GLY A 26 14.16 21.99 -5.28
N TRP A 27 14.22 21.56 -4.01
CA TRP A 27 13.02 21.15 -3.30
C TRP A 27 12.15 22.33 -2.86
N ASN A 28 10.83 22.16 -2.95
CA ASN A 28 9.86 23.17 -2.51
C ASN A 28 9.80 23.22 -0.97
N LEU A 29 9.74 24.43 -0.43
CA LEU A 29 9.69 24.68 1.02
C LEU A 29 8.33 25.25 1.43
N THR A 30 7.74 24.71 2.50
CA THR A 30 6.49 25.21 3.11
C THR A 30 6.69 25.35 4.61
N HIS A 31 6.44 26.54 5.17
CA HIS A 31 6.48 26.78 6.61
C HIS A 31 5.20 26.32 7.28
N LEU A 32 5.31 25.47 8.29
CA LEU A 32 4.19 24.89 9.03
C LEU A 32 3.85 25.70 10.29
N PRO A 33 2.60 25.59 10.83
CA PRO A 33 2.16 26.35 12.00
C PRO A 33 2.98 26.10 13.27
N ASP A 34 3.54 24.91 13.40
CA ASP A 34 4.35 24.52 14.55
C ASP A 34 5.85 24.88 14.42
N GLY A 35 6.16 25.75 13.47
CA GLY A 35 7.53 26.28 13.24
C GLY A 35 8.44 25.35 12.45
N LYS A 36 7.95 24.18 12.00
CA LYS A 36 8.72 23.29 11.14
C LYS A 36 8.68 23.71 9.68
N ILE A 37 9.58 23.14 8.90
CA ILE A 37 9.67 23.33 7.45
C ILE A 37 9.41 21.99 6.75
N LEU A 38 8.42 21.95 5.89
CA LEU A 38 8.23 20.89 4.92
C LEU A 38 9.13 21.14 3.72
N SER A 39 10.05 20.23 3.45
CA SER A 39 10.82 20.13 2.22
C SER A 39 10.21 19.03 1.36
N ALA A 40 9.77 19.33 0.15
CA ALA A 40 9.11 18.38 -0.74
C ALA A 40 9.77 18.38 -2.13
N HIS A 41 10.00 17.19 -2.69
CA HIS A 41 10.47 17.06 -4.06
C HIS A 41 9.54 17.82 -5.02
N PRO A 42 10.03 18.52 -6.07
CA PRO A 42 9.20 19.34 -6.97
C PRO A 42 8.02 18.61 -7.63
N GLU A 43 8.15 17.32 -7.90
CA GLU A 43 7.07 16.52 -8.48
C GLU A 43 6.11 15.91 -7.44
N LEU A 44 6.28 16.20 -6.15
CA LEU A 44 5.34 15.77 -5.12
C LEU A 44 4.24 16.81 -4.97
N GLU A 45 3.01 16.40 -5.18
CA GLU A 45 1.85 17.29 -4.98
C GLU A 45 1.69 17.62 -3.49
N VAL A 46 1.65 18.90 -3.16
CA VAL A 46 1.41 19.42 -1.81
C VAL A 46 0.29 20.43 -1.88
N THR A 47 -0.78 20.19 -1.12
CA THR A 47 -1.89 21.13 -0.97
C THR A 47 -1.88 21.70 0.44
N ASP A 48 -1.51 22.97 0.56
CA ASP A 48 -1.51 23.72 1.80
C ASP A 48 -2.71 24.67 1.82
N TRP A 49 -3.69 24.36 2.67
CA TRP A 49 -4.96 25.09 2.65
C TRP A 49 -5.37 25.55 4.06
N ASN A 50 -5.76 26.81 4.15
CA ASN A 50 -6.23 27.43 5.38
C ASN A 50 -7.76 27.45 5.42
N GLY A 51 -8.34 26.61 6.29
CA GLY A 51 -9.75 26.64 6.64
C GLY A 51 -10.09 27.78 7.60
N LYS A 52 -11.30 27.73 8.17
CA LYS A 52 -11.77 28.79 9.06
C LYS A 52 -10.94 28.90 10.36
N HIS A 53 -10.57 27.76 10.95
CA HIS A 53 -9.81 27.68 12.19
C HIS A 53 -8.71 26.63 12.16
N THR A 54 -8.55 25.96 11.03
CA THR A 54 -7.67 24.79 10.87
C THR A 54 -6.85 24.96 9.62
N ARG A 55 -5.55 24.71 9.71
CA ARG A 55 -4.71 24.57 8.52
C ARG A 55 -4.51 23.09 8.22
N TYR A 56 -4.69 22.74 6.97
CA TYR A 56 -4.52 21.41 6.43
C TYR A 56 -3.33 21.39 5.47
N VAL A 57 -2.42 20.45 5.66
CA VAL A 57 -1.33 20.22 4.71
C VAL A 57 -1.43 18.77 4.23
N LEU A 58 -1.90 18.62 3.01
CA LEU A 58 -2.04 17.33 2.35
C LEU A 58 -0.88 17.11 1.39
N ILE A 59 -0.15 16.03 1.59
CA ILE A 59 1.00 15.61 0.79
C ILE A 59 0.59 14.38 -0.02
N GLY A 60 0.57 14.50 -1.33
CA GLY A 60 0.03 13.50 -2.25
C GLY A 60 -1.35 13.90 -2.77
N TYR A 61 -2.18 12.91 -3.08
CA TYR A 61 -3.48 13.14 -3.72
C TYR A 61 -4.60 12.34 -3.03
N ILE A 62 -5.78 12.96 -2.94
CA ILE A 62 -7.01 12.39 -2.39
C ILE A 62 -8.13 12.48 -3.42
N PHE A 63 -8.96 11.44 -3.49
CA PHE A 63 -10.09 11.32 -4.42
C PHE A 63 -11.41 11.20 -3.67
N ASP A 64 -12.44 11.85 -4.20
CA ASP A 64 -13.83 11.68 -3.77
C ASP A 64 -14.56 10.77 -4.77
N PRO A 65 -14.95 9.54 -4.42
CA PRO A 65 -15.60 8.62 -5.34
C PRO A 65 -17.04 9.02 -5.75
N PHE A 66 -17.61 10.02 -5.08
CA PHE A 66 -18.97 10.52 -5.35
C PHE A 66 -18.98 11.87 -6.06
N HIS A 67 -17.85 12.58 -6.03
CA HIS A 67 -17.67 13.88 -6.66
C HIS A 67 -16.31 13.88 -7.37
N HIS A 68 -16.30 13.27 -8.55
CA HIS A 68 -15.09 12.91 -9.28
C HIS A 68 -14.24 14.11 -9.70
N GLU A 69 -14.88 15.27 -9.89
CA GLU A 69 -14.27 16.54 -10.31
C GLU A 69 -13.49 17.26 -9.19
N ARG A 70 -13.70 16.87 -7.92
CA ARG A 70 -13.08 17.56 -6.78
C ARG A 70 -11.59 17.41 -6.78
N THR A 71 -10.91 18.56 -6.60
CA THR A 71 -9.47 18.64 -6.31
C THR A 71 -9.17 18.29 -4.85
N ASN A 72 -7.90 18.18 -4.50
CA ASN A 72 -7.48 18.04 -3.10
C ASN A 72 -8.06 19.17 -2.22
N GLN A 73 -7.97 20.41 -2.70
CA GLN A 73 -8.47 21.57 -1.97
C GLN A 73 -9.98 21.52 -1.77
N ASP A 74 -10.76 21.17 -2.79
CA ASP A 74 -12.23 21.08 -2.67
C ASP A 74 -12.64 20.05 -1.62
N ILE A 75 -11.92 18.92 -1.53
CA ILE A 75 -12.16 17.88 -0.53
C ILE A 75 -11.84 18.40 0.87
N LEU A 76 -10.69 19.07 1.05
CA LEU A 76 -10.31 19.67 2.34
C LEU A 76 -11.32 20.73 2.78
N GLU A 77 -11.83 21.55 1.85
CA GLU A 77 -12.85 22.55 2.12
C GLU A 77 -14.16 21.91 2.61
N VAL A 78 -14.59 20.81 2.01
CA VAL A 78 -15.77 20.05 2.46
C VAL A 78 -15.54 19.47 3.87
N ILE A 79 -14.35 18.93 4.15
CA ILE A 79 -13.98 18.41 5.46
C ILE A 79 -14.05 19.53 6.51
N ASP A 80 -13.45 20.69 6.25
CA ASP A 80 -13.43 21.82 7.18
C ASP A 80 -14.84 22.35 7.49
N ARG A 81 -15.68 22.50 6.46
CA ARG A 81 -17.07 22.98 6.61
C ARG A 81 -17.96 22.03 7.41
N SER A 82 -17.70 20.71 7.32
CA SER A 82 -18.55 19.67 7.88
C SER A 82 -18.04 19.13 9.21
N ARG A 83 -16.80 19.45 9.59
CA ARG A 83 -16.22 18.95 10.83
C ARG A 83 -16.86 19.55 12.08
N THR A 84 -17.02 18.76 13.11
CA THR A 84 -17.42 19.17 14.45
C THR A 84 -16.27 19.04 15.44
N ASP A 85 -15.41 18.07 15.23
CA ASP A 85 -14.22 17.75 16.02
C ASP A 85 -13.21 16.96 15.18
N VAL A 86 -12.10 16.52 15.77
CA VAL A 86 -11.09 15.70 15.09
C VAL A 86 -11.65 14.32 14.67
N GLY A 87 -12.56 13.74 15.47
CA GLY A 87 -13.16 12.44 15.16
C GLY A 87 -13.99 12.47 13.87
N SER A 88 -14.70 13.57 13.63
CA SER A 88 -15.49 13.74 12.39
C SER A 88 -14.63 13.80 11.12
N ILE A 89 -13.36 14.23 11.21
CA ILE A 89 -12.43 14.18 10.08
C ILE A 89 -12.19 12.72 9.68
N PHE A 90 -11.98 11.82 10.65
CA PHE A 90 -11.78 10.39 10.36
C PHE A 90 -12.99 9.77 9.67
N GLU A 91 -14.21 10.12 10.09
CA GLU A 91 -15.45 9.65 9.46
C GLU A 91 -15.58 10.14 8.03
N MET A 92 -15.27 11.41 7.77
CA MET A 92 -15.31 11.98 6.43
C MET A 92 -14.25 11.41 5.48
N LEU A 93 -13.14 10.90 6.02
CA LEU A 93 -12.09 10.24 5.25
C LEU A 93 -12.37 8.75 4.99
N GLU A 94 -13.39 8.14 5.61
CA GLU A 94 -13.68 6.71 5.43
C GLU A 94 -13.97 6.32 3.97
N ASP A 95 -14.65 7.18 3.23
CA ASP A 95 -15.00 6.93 1.83
C ASP A 95 -14.03 7.57 0.82
N LYS A 96 -13.03 8.32 1.29
CA LYS A 96 -12.02 8.91 0.40
C LYS A 96 -10.96 7.88 0.06
N SER A 97 -10.42 8.02 -1.14
CA SER A 97 -9.33 7.19 -1.66
C SER A 97 -8.13 8.08 -2.00
N GLY A 98 -7.01 7.49 -2.37
CA GLY A 98 -5.80 8.23 -2.71
C GLY A 98 -4.58 7.70 -1.99
N HIS A 99 -3.43 8.30 -2.27
CA HIS A 99 -2.20 8.07 -1.53
C HIS A 99 -1.74 9.41 -0.96
N TYR A 100 -1.96 9.60 0.32
CA TYR A 100 -1.72 10.88 0.97
C TYR A 100 -1.28 10.76 2.43
N VAL A 101 -0.63 11.83 2.86
CA VAL A 101 -0.45 12.16 4.27
C VAL A 101 -1.19 13.48 4.51
N LEU A 102 -1.95 13.55 5.59
CA LEU A 102 -2.67 14.75 5.99
C LEU A 102 -2.20 15.21 7.37
N PHE A 103 -1.64 16.41 7.43
CA PHE A 103 -1.38 17.15 8.66
C PHE A 103 -2.53 18.10 8.92
N VAL A 104 -3.05 18.09 10.17
CA VAL A 104 -4.15 18.93 10.62
C VAL A 104 -3.69 19.74 11.82
N TYR A 105 -3.74 21.06 11.70
CA TYR A 105 -3.36 22.01 12.73
C TYR A 105 -4.60 22.84 13.14
N ASP A 106 -5.26 22.45 14.22
CA ASP A 106 -6.48 23.15 14.70
C ASP A 106 -6.26 23.96 16.00
N GLY A 107 -5.04 23.95 16.51
CA GLY A 107 -4.68 24.68 17.72
C GLY A 107 -4.93 23.94 19.03
N GLU A 108 -5.88 23.01 19.06
CA GLU A 108 -6.17 22.18 20.25
C GLU A 108 -5.46 20.82 20.14
N MET A 109 -5.62 20.15 19.01
CA MET A 109 -4.99 18.84 18.74
C MET A 109 -4.40 18.81 17.33
N ASN A 110 -3.08 18.99 17.25
CA ASN A 110 -2.36 18.83 15.98
C ASN A 110 -2.06 17.37 15.73
N ILE A 111 -2.48 16.87 14.57
CA ILE A 111 -2.34 15.46 14.21
C ILE A 111 -1.79 15.28 12.79
N ALA A 112 -1.23 14.10 12.55
CA ALA A 112 -0.94 13.63 11.20
C ALA A 112 -1.52 12.22 11.00
N LEU A 113 -2.02 11.94 9.80
CA LEU A 113 -2.57 10.65 9.43
C LEU A 113 -2.25 10.32 7.97
N THR A 114 -2.36 9.06 7.62
CA THR A 114 -2.13 8.55 6.26
C THR A 114 -3.44 8.18 5.56
N ASP A 115 -3.35 7.87 4.26
CA ASP A 115 -4.41 7.17 3.54
C ASP A 115 -4.81 5.87 4.24
N ALA A 116 -5.88 5.22 3.75
CA ALA A 116 -6.49 4.06 4.41
C ALA A 116 -5.51 2.91 4.70
N CYS A 117 -4.46 2.76 3.89
CA CYS A 117 -3.51 1.65 3.98
C CYS A 117 -2.07 2.11 4.31
N GLY A 118 -1.86 3.40 4.55
CA GLY A 118 -0.54 3.96 4.83
C GLY A 118 0.43 3.80 3.67
N ILE A 119 -0.07 3.85 2.44
CA ILE A 119 0.76 3.72 1.25
C ILE A 119 1.70 4.92 1.12
N LYS A 120 1.19 6.14 1.29
CA LYS A 120 2.06 7.30 1.53
C LYS A 120 2.45 7.30 3.00
N GLN A 121 3.73 7.04 3.29
CA GLN A 121 4.19 6.80 4.66
C GLN A 121 4.48 8.08 5.44
N ILE A 122 4.36 7.98 6.77
CA ILE A 122 4.99 8.87 7.73
C ILE A 122 6.00 8.05 8.54
N SER A 123 7.28 8.35 8.36
CA SER A 123 8.33 7.98 9.31
C SER A 123 8.53 9.12 10.27
N TYR A 124 8.73 8.86 11.56
CA TYR A 124 8.88 9.90 12.56
C TYR A 124 9.94 9.58 13.60
N TYR A 125 10.53 10.63 14.12
CA TYR A 125 11.58 10.58 15.13
C TYR A 125 11.48 11.81 16.05
N CYS A 126 11.71 11.61 17.34
CA CYS A 126 11.87 12.70 18.30
C CYS A 126 13.26 12.60 18.91
N ASP A 127 14.03 13.68 18.85
CA ASP A 127 15.35 13.75 19.42
C ASP A 127 15.32 13.94 20.97
N GLU A 128 16.49 13.96 21.59
CA GLU A 128 16.60 14.11 23.05
C GLU A 128 16.21 15.51 23.55
N ASN A 129 16.17 16.50 22.65
CA ASN A 129 15.75 17.88 22.94
C ASN A 129 14.25 18.08 22.68
N GLY A 130 13.49 17.03 22.32
CA GLY A 130 12.07 17.11 22.01
C GLY A 130 11.77 17.63 20.59
N LYS A 131 12.77 17.77 19.71
CA LYS A 131 12.55 18.16 18.33
C LYS A 131 12.03 16.96 17.53
N SER A 132 10.92 17.15 16.82
CA SER A 132 10.28 16.10 16.01
C SER A 132 10.57 16.28 14.53
N TYR A 133 10.77 15.15 13.86
CA TYR A 133 11.08 15.03 12.45
C TYR A 133 10.13 14.01 11.80
N TYR A 134 9.66 14.32 10.60
CA TYR A 134 8.75 13.46 9.84
C TYR A 134 9.25 13.33 8.39
N SER A 135 9.05 12.18 7.78
CA SER A 135 9.41 11.98 6.37
C SER A 135 8.63 10.84 5.71
N SER A 136 8.68 10.79 4.40
CA SER A 136 8.09 9.71 3.60
C SER A 136 8.81 8.36 3.75
N GLN A 137 10.07 8.37 4.19
CA GLN A 137 10.83 7.14 4.45
C GLN A 137 11.89 7.37 5.54
N PRO A 138 12.25 6.31 6.31
CA PRO A 138 13.18 6.44 7.44
C PRO A 138 14.56 6.99 7.06
N ALA A 139 15.04 6.66 5.85
CA ALA A 139 16.37 7.04 5.38
C ALA A 139 16.59 8.56 5.33
N LEU A 140 15.57 9.35 5.00
CA LEU A 140 15.68 10.81 4.94
C LEU A 140 15.99 11.41 6.31
N ILE A 141 15.30 10.95 7.38
CA ILE A 141 15.59 11.39 8.75
C ILE A 141 16.99 10.90 9.16
N ALA A 142 17.30 9.63 8.89
CA ALA A 142 18.58 9.06 9.27
C ALA A 142 19.76 9.79 8.62
N GLN A 143 19.68 10.11 7.34
CA GLN A 143 20.72 10.87 6.63
C GLN A 143 20.85 12.30 7.18
N LYS A 144 19.72 13.02 7.34
CA LYS A 144 19.73 14.40 7.86
C LYS A 144 20.37 14.49 9.25
N LEU A 145 20.11 13.51 10.09
CA LEU A 145 20.57 13.52 11.50
C LEU A 145 21.77 12.61 11.77
N SER A 146 22.32 11.95 10.73
CA SER A 146 23.42 10.98 10.85
C SER A 146 23.12 9.86 11.86
N LEU A 147 21.89 9.34 11.86
CA LEU A 147 21.48 8.28 12.76
C LEU A 147 21.96 6.92 12.26
N PRO A 148 22.53 6.07 13.13
CA PRO A 148 23.02 4.76 12.74
C PRO A 148 21.86 3.77 12.51
N VAL A 149 22.16 2.72 11.77
CA VAL A 149 21.35 1.49 11.77
C VAL A 149 21.39 0.88 13.17
N SER A 150 20.28 0.38 13.67
CA SER A 150 20.22 -0.22 15.01
C SER A 150 20.85 -1.61 15.04
N ASP A 151 21.35 -2.03 16.22
CA ASP A 151 21.95 -3.35 16.39
C ASP A 151 20.94 -4.47 16.12
N GLU A 152 19.67 -4.27 16.51
CA GLU A 152 18.56 -5.20 16.23
C GLU A 152 18.28 -5.31 14.73
N ALA A 153 18.36 -4.21 14.02
CA ALA A 153 18.19 -4.20 12.56
C ALA A 153 19.37 -4.88 11.87
N ILE A 154 20.62 -4.66 12.32
CA ILE A 154 21.79 -5.36 11.80
C ILE A 154 21.63 -6.87 12.01
N HIS A 155 21.22 -7.29 13.21
CA HIS A 155 20.96 -8.70 13.49
C HIS A 155 19.91 -9.30 12.57
N TYR A 156 18.78 -8.59 12.33
CA TYR A 156 17.76 -9.04 11.39
C TYR A 156 18.29 -9.11 9.95
N MET A 157 19.01 -8.10 9.46
CA MET A 157 19.60 -8.08 8.12
C MET A 157 20.64 -9.20 7.91
N ASP A 158 21.32 -9.61 8.97
CA ASP A 158 22.29 -10.72 8.94
C ASP A 158 21.64 -12.10 8.98
N SER A 159 20.36 -12.19 9.30
CA SER A 159 19.65 -13.47 9.38
C SER A 159 19.55 -14.16 8.01
N ALA A 160 19.53 -15.49 8.05
CA ALA A 160 19.37 -16.31 6.84
C ALA A 160 18.05 -16.04 6.11
N LYS A 161 16.99 -15.70 6.84
CA LYS A 161 15.68 -15.37 6.26
C LYS A 161 15.72 -14.07 5.47
N TYR A 162 16.29 -13.00 6.05
CA TYR A 162 16.45 -11.72 5.38
C TYR A 162 17.32 -11.87 4.12
N LYS A 163 18.48 -12.53 4.23
CA LYS A 163 19.40 -12.70 3.11
C LYS A 163 18.81 -13.48 1.94
N LYS A 164 17.98 -14.50 2.25
CA LYS A 164 17.32 -15.34 1.24
C LYS A 164 16.12 -14.67 0.59
N LYS A 165 15.40 -13.79 1.29
CA LYS A 165 14.20 -13.12 0.77
C LYS A 165 14.60 -12.04 -0.23
N LEU A 166 13.94 -12.00 -1.41
CA LEU A 166 14.20 -10.98 -2.43
C LEU A 166 13.75 -9.59 -1.97
N GLU A 167 12.64 -9.54 -1.24
CA GLU A 167 11.96 -8.33 -0.80
C GLU A 167 11.66 -8.42 0.70
N PRO A 168 12.68 -8.45 1.58
CA PRO A 168 12.45 -8.35 3.01
C PRO A 168 11.97 -6.93 3.34
N TRP A 169 11.03 -6.82 4.27
CA TRP A 169 10.44 -5.56 4.66
C TRP A 169 10.37 -5.42 6.19
N TRP A 170 10.16 -4.20 6.65
CA TRP A 170 10.12 -3.85 8.06
C TRP A 170 8.67 -3.90 8.56
N PRO A 171 8.33 -4.78 9.51
CA PRO A 171 6.95 -4.94 9.94
C PRO A 171 6.50 -3.84 10.90
N VAL A 172 5.18 -3.56 10.87
CA VAL A 172 4.52 -2.64 11.79
C VAL A 172 5.17 -1.25 11.77
N GLU A 173 5.58 -0.74 12.93
CA GLU A 173 6.25 0.56 13.07
C GLU A 173 7.78 0.50 12.91
N SER A 174 8.36 -0.68 12.72
CA SER A 174 9.82 -0.84 12.70
C SER A 174 10.48 -0.23 11.45
N SER A 175 11.73 0.15 11.62
CA SER A 175 12.62 0.62 10.56
C SER A 175 14.05 0.13 10.82
N PRO A 176 14.99 0.26 9.84
CA PRO A 176 16.38 -0.11 10.08
C PRO A 176 17.11 0.82 11.06
N TYR A 177 16.62 2.03 11.27
CA TYR A 177 17.34 3.06 12.01
C TYR A 177 16.86 3.17 13.46
N LYS A 178 17.80 3.43 14.36
CA LYS A 178 17.53 3.53 15.80
C LYS A 178 16.48 4.61 16.09
N ARG A 179 15.40 4.24 16.78
CA ARG A 179 14.32 5.11 17.23
C ARG A 179 13.47 5.79 16.12
N ILE A 180 13.76 5.57 14.85
CA ILE A 180 12.86 6.02 13.78
C ILE A 180 11.74 4.99 13.65
N ARG A 181 10.51 5.43 13.78
CA ARG A 181 9.29 4.61 13.67
C ARG A 181 8.46 5.04 12.47
N ARG A 182 7.56 4.16 12.03
CA ARG A 182 6.58 4.44 10.97
C ARG A 182 5.18 4.49 11.55
N LEU A 183 4.33 5.35 11.03
CA LEU A 183 2.93 5.40 11.39
C LEU A 183 2.19 4.18 10.79
N VAL A 184 1.53 3.41 11.65
CA VAL A 184 0.76 2.25 11.24
C VAL A 184 -0.61 2.71 10.68
N PRO A 185 -1.13 2.11 9.59
CA PRO A 185 -2.48 2.41 9.11
C PRO A 185 -3.52 2.35 10.22
N ASN A 186 -4.61 3.10 10.07
CA ASN A 186 -5.69 3.19 11.07
C ASN A 186 -5.29 3.84 12.40
N HIS A 187 -4.12 4.49 12.44
CA HIS A 187 -3.69 5.33 13.55
C HIS A 187 -3.45 6.77 13.06
N TYR A 188 -3.63 7.72 13.94
CA TYR A 188 -3.09 9.05 13.77
C TYR A 188 -1.86 9.25 14.68
N LEU A 189 -0.99 10.13 14.29
CA LEU A 189 0.13 10.59 15.09
C LEU A 189 -0.27 11.90 15.78
N ASN A 190 -0.23 11.94 17.11
CA ASN A 190 -0.34 13.17 17.87
C ASN A 190 0.99 13.94 17.75
N LEU A 191 0.98 15.13 17.16
CA LEU A 191 2.20 15.90 16.87
C LEU A 191 2.83 16.52 18.12
N ALA A 192 2.08 16.64 19.23
CA ALA A 192 2.60 17.15 20.49
C ALA A 192 3.34 16.07 21.29
N THR A 193 2.85 14.82 21.28
CA THR A 193 3.43 13.71 22.05
C THR A 193 4.26 12.73 21.23
N ASN A 194 4.13 12.76 19.89
CA ASN A 194 4.67 11.77 18.96
C ASN A 194 4.17 10.34 19.25
N GLU A 195 2.96 10.21 19.79
CA GLU A 195 2.31 8.93 20.04
C GLU A 195 1.36 8.57 18.91
N GLN A 196 1.36 7.29 18.51
CA GLN A 196 0.37 6.73 17.61
C GLN A 196 -0.89 6.38 18.40
N VAL A 197 -2.05 6.79 17.91
CA VAL A 197 -3.35 6.51 18.52
C VAL A 197 -4.25 5.84 17.51
N ARG A 198 -4.73 4.65 17.82
CA ARG A 198 -5.69 3.91 16.98
C ARG A 198 -7.04 4.64 16.97
N PHE A 199 -7.54 4.99 15.79
CA PHE A 199 -8.88 5.58 15.63
C PHE A 199 -9.87 4.63 14.93
N TRP A 200 -9.37 3.57 14.28
CA TRP A 200 -10.19 2.60 13.58
C TRP A 200 -9.72 1.16 13.88
N PRO A 201 -10.65 0.16 13.94
CA PRO A 201 -12.10 0.29 13.86
C PRO A 201 -12.70 0.86 15.14
N ASN A 202 -13.71 1.72 14.98
CA ASN A 202 -14.43 2.37 16.08
C ASN A 202 -15.92 1.94 16.15
N LYS A 203 -16.38 1.18 15.15
CA LYS A 203 -17.76 0.69 15.02
C LYS A 203 -17.79 -0.76 14.55
N LYS A 204 -18.94 -1.44 14.80
CA LYS A 204 -19.13 -2.83 14.39
C LYS A 204 -19.10 -2.98 12.86
N LEU A 205 -18.38 -4.00 12.39
CA LEU A 205 -18.35 -4.38 10.98
C LEU A 205 -19.76 -4.76 10.52
N LYS A 206 -20.30 -4.00 9.58
CA LYS A 206 -21.59 -4.29 8.97
C LYS A 206 -21.51 -5.55 8.10
N ARG A 207 -22.50 -6.41 8.18
CA ARG A 207 -22.58 -7.62 7.35
C ARG A 207 -23.42 -7.35 6.12
N TYR A 208 -22.95 -7.89 4.99
CA TYR A 208 -23.58 -7.76 3.69
C TYR A 208 -23.81 -9.14 3.06
N SER A 209 -24.92 -9.29 2.36
CA SER A 209 -25.08 -10.40 1.42
C SER A 209 -24.07 -10.28 0.26
N LEU A 210 -23.80 -11.38 -0.45
CA LEU A 210 -22.93 -11.33 -1.62
C LEU A 210 -23.41 -10.26 -2.62
N LYS A 211 -24.71 -10.23 -2.92
CA LYS A 211 -25.30 -9.27 -3.88
C LYS A 211 -25.12 -7.82 -3.43
N GLU A 212 -25.41 -7.51 -2.19
CA GLU A 212 -25.24 -6.13 -1.64
C GLU A 212 -23.77 -5.71 -1.66
N GLY A 213 -22.87 -6.60 -1.18
CA GLY A 213 -21.43 -6.33 -1.18
C GLY A 213 -20.88 -6.12 -2.59
N THR A 214 -21.32 -6.92 -3.57
CA THR A 214 -20.96 -6.78 -4.98
C THR A 214 -21.34 -5.40 -5.52
N ILE A 215 -22.58 -4.98 -5.34
CA ILE A 215 -23.09 -3.71 -5.86
C ILE A 215 -22.35 -2.54 -5.19
N LEU A 216 -22.29 -2.53 -3.85
CA LEU A 216 -21.67 -1.43 -3.11
C LEU A 216 -20.17 -1.29 -3.41
N ALA A 217 -19.44 -2.41 -3.43
CA ALA A 217 -18.02 -2.39 -3.76
C ALA A 217 -17.78 -2.01 -5.22
N GLY A 218 -18.58 -2.52 -6.15
CA GLY A 218 -18.49 -2.20 -7.57
C GLY A 218 -18.70 -0.71 -7.85
N GLU A 219 -19.78 -0.11 -7.32
CA GLU A 219 -20.07 1.31 -7.50
C GLU A 219 -18.98 2.21 -6.88
N LEU A 220 -18.46 1.83 -5.71
CA LEU A 220 -17.40 2.58 -5.06
C LEU A 220 -16.09 2.52 -5.85
N LEU A 221 -15.68 1.34 -6.32
CA LEU A 221 -14.52 1.15 -7.19
C LEU A 221 -14.63 1.95 -8.49
N LYS A 222 -15.81 1.91 -9.13
CA LYS A 222 -16.10 2.69 -10.34
C LYS A 222 -15.91 4.19 -10.08
N GLY A 223 -16.46 4.70 -8.97
CA GLY A 223 -16.31 6.11 -8.60
C GLY A 223 -14.86 6.50 -8.30
N ILE A 224 -14.11 5.65 -7.60
CA ILE A 224 -12.68 5.85 -7.29
C ILE A 224 -11.87 5.92 -8.59
N CYS A 225 -12.03 4.94 -9.50
CA CYS A 225 -11.32 4.92 -10.78
C CYS A 225 -11.66 6.12 -11.65
N LYS A 226 -12.93 6.54 -11.66
CA LYS A 226 -13.37 7.72 -12.40
C LYS A 226 -12.78 9.01 -11.87
N ALA A 227 -12.72 9.21 -10.54
CA ALA A 227 -12.10 10.37 -9.93
C ALA A 227 -10.58 10.42 -10.22
N CYS A 228 -9.91 9.27 -10.22
CA CYS A 228 -8.51 9.16 -10.62
C CYS A 228 -8.32 9.56 -12.09
N PHE A 229 -9.11 8.99 -12.99
CA PHE A 229 -9.03 9.23 -14.43
C PHE A 229 -9.27 10.70 -14.82
N GLN A 230 -10.16 11.40 -14.12
CA GLN A 230 -10.41 12.82 -14.38
C GLN A 230 -9.24 13.75 -14.03
N ARG A 231 -8.33 13.29 -13.16
CA ARG A 231 -7.22 14.12 -12.67
C ARG A 231 -5.86 13.73 -13.26
N TYR A 232 -5.68 12.47 -13.63
CA TYR A 232 -4.37 11.95 -14.06
C TYR A 232 -4.49 11.08 -15.31
N PRO A 233 -3.54 11.18 -16.26
CA PRO A 233 -3.38 10.13 -17.27
C PRO A 233 -3.02 8.82 -16.55
N MET A 234 -3.64 7.72 -16.96
CA MET A 234 -3.54 6.42 -16.29
C MET A 234 -2.92 5.35 -17.19
N ALA A 235 -2.09 4.50 -16.59
CA ALA A 235 -1.75 3.20 -17.15
C ALA A 235 -2.06 2.12 -16.10
N LEU A 236 -2.62 0.97 -16.52
CA LEU A 236 -3.03 -0.10 -15.64
C LEU A 236 -2.11 -1.31 -15.79
N THR A 237 -1.51 -1.76 -14.68
CA THR A 237 -0.86 -3.07 -14.66
C THR A 237 -1.91 -4.16 -14.82
N PHE A 238 -1.86 -4.90 -15.92
CA PHE A 238 -2.86 -5.90 -16.25
C PHE A 238 -2.25 -7.29 -16.31
N THR A 239 -2.70 -8.17 -15.41
CA THR A 239 -2.23 -9.56 -15.26
C THR A 239 -3.40 -10.53 -15.47
N GLY A 240 -3.12 -11.84 -15.51
CA GLY A 240 -4.18 -12.85 -15.60
C GLY A 240 -5.01 -13.02 -14.32
N GLY A 241 -4.69 -12.30 -13.22
CA GLY A 241 -5.36 -12.40 -11.92
C GLY A 241 -6.70 -11.69 -11.82
N TYR A 242 -7.31 -11.78 -10.63
CA TYR A 242 -8.60 -11.14 -10.34
C TYR A 242 -8.47 -9.63 -10.12
N ASP A 243 -7.49 -9.19 -9.35
CA ASP A 243 -7.35 -7.81 -8.84
C ASP A 243 -7.28 -6.78 -9.97
N SER A 244 -6.35 -6.97 -10.90
CA SER A 244 -6.19 -6.08 -12.05
C SER A 244 -7.42 -6.12 -12.98
N ARG A 245 -8.12 -7.25 -13.03
CA ARG A 245 -9.35 -7.40 -13.81
C ARG A 245 -10.53 -6.69 -13.16
N VAL A 246 -10.65 -6.69 -11.83
CA VAL A 246 -11.63 -5.87 -11.10
C VAL A 246 -11.40 -4.39 -11.38
N VAL A 247 -10.14 -3.92 -11.34
CA VAL A 247 -9.80 -2.53 -11.63
C VAL A 247 -10.13 -2.18 -13.08
N LEU A 248 -9.78 -3.03 -14.05
CA LEU A 248 -10.14 -2.82 -15.45
C LEU A 248 -11.66 -2.76 -15.63
N ALA A 249 -12.42 -3.64 -14.96
CA ALA A 249 -13.87 -3.62 -15.02
C ALA A 249 -14.47 -2.31 -14.48
N ALA A 250 -13.88 -1.74 -13.42
CA ALA A 250 -14.27 -0.45 -12.85
C ALA A 250 -13.96 0.72 -13.79
N CYS A 251 -12.99 0.56 -14.69
CA CYS A 251 -12.60 1.56 -15.69
C CYS A 251 -13.38 1.44 -17.01
N LYS A 252 -14.38 0.57 -17.13
CA LYS A 252 -15.08 0.25 -18.39
C LYS A 252 -15.46 1.48 -19.24
N GLU A 253 -15.95 2.56 -18.61
CA GLU A 253 -16.47 3.76 -19.32
C GLU A 253 -15.38 4.53 -20.08
N PHE A 254 -14.10 4.34 -19.72
CA PHE A 254 -12.94 5.05 -20.29
C PHE A 254 -11.75 4.11 -20.54
N ALA A 255 -12.00 2.80 -20.63
CA ALA A 255 -10.97 1.78 -20.78
C ALA A 255 -10.14 1.93 -22.07
N ASP A 256 -10.73 2.46 -23.13
CA ASP A 256 -10.09 2.78 -24.42
C ASP A 256 -9.06 3.92 -24.33
N GLN A 257 -9.10 4.70 -23.25
CA GLN A 257 -8.18 5.81 -22.97
C GLN A 257 -7.08 5.44 -21.97
N ILE A 258 -7.06 4.18 -21.50
CA ILE A 258 -6.08 3.67 -20.58
C ILE A 258 -5.12 2.73 -21.31
N GLU A 259 -3.83 2.86 -21.01
CA GLU A 259 -2.83 1.90 -21.47
C GLU A 259 -2.74 0.72 -20.52
N LEU A 260 -2.96 -0.50 -21.03
CA LEU A 260 -2.77 -1.73 -20.28
C LEU A 260 -1.37 -2.26 -20.50
N PHE A 261 -0.71 -2.73 -19.45
CA PHE A 261 0.63 -3.30 -19.58
C PHE A 261 0.95 -4.38 -18.56
N SER A 262 1.90 -5.24 -18.91
CA SER A 262 2.58 -6.15 -17.99
C SER A 262 4.09 -6.02 -18.14
N MET A 263 4.82 -6.34 -17.08
CA MET A 263 6.28 -6.28 -17.07
C MET A 263 6.85 -7.69 -17.13
N ILE A 264 7.85 -7.89 -18.00
CA ILE A 264 8.58 -9.15 -18.13
C ILE A 264 9.85 -9.06 -17.28
N TYR A 265 9.90 -9.82 -16.20
CA TYR A 265 11.03 -9.82 -15.28
C TYR A 265 11.16 -11.19 -14.57
N ARG A 266 12.30 -11.40 -13.95
CA ARG A 266 12.62 -12.68 -13.28
C ARG A 266 12.46 -13.86 -14.25
N ASN A 267 11.61 -14.83 -13.89
CA ASN A 267 11.37 -16.04 -14.67
C ASN A 267 10.15 -15.93 -15.62
N LEU A 268 9.57 -14.73 -15.77
CA LEU A 268 8.47 -14.51 -16.69
C LEU A 268 9.00 -14.52 -18.13
N THR A 269 8.27 -15.21 -19.00
CA THR A 269 8.50 -15.24 -20.44
C THR A 269 7.21 -14.88 -21.15
N GLU A 270 7.27 -14.53 -22.41
CA GLU A 270 6.10 -14.24 -23.24
C GLU A 270 5.05 -15.38 -23.26
N GLN A 271 5.46 -16.61 -22.92
CA GLN A 271 4.60 -17.79 -22.80
C GLN A 271 3.93 -17.93 -21.43
N SER A 272 4.34 -17.12 -20.45
CA SER A 272 3.76 -17.18 -19.11
C SER A 272 2.29 -16.75 -19.12
N GLU A 273 1.45 -17.43 -18.33
CA GLU A 273 0.02 -17.11 -18.21
C GLU A 273 -0.22 -15.67 -17.79
N ASP A 274 0.68 -15.11 -16.96
CA ASP A 274 0.67 -13.70 -16.52
C ASP A 274 0.75 -12.69 -17.68
N LEU A 275 1.27 -13.09 -18.84
CA LEU A 275 1.42 -12.24 -20.02
C LEU A 275 0.43 -12.65 -21.13
N ARG A 276 0.25 -13.95 -21.33
CA ARG A 276 -0.60 -14.48 -22.42
C ARG A 276 -2.08 -14.23 -22.18
N ILE A 277 -2.56 -14.39 -20.92
CA ILE A 277 -3.98 -14.19 -20.60
C ILE A 277 -4.37 -12.71 -20.77
N PRO A 278 -3.68 -11.71 -20.16
CA PRO A 278 -4.03 -10.32 -20.37
C PRO A 278 -3.92 -9.87 -21.82
N GLN A 279 -2.93 -10.37 -22.57
CA GLN A 279 -2.79 -10.08 -24.00
C GLN A 279 -4.01 -10.57 -24.80
N ALA A 280 -4.46 -11.82 -24.55
CA ALA A 280 -5.61 -12.39 -25.22
C ALA A 280 -6.90 -11.61 -24.89
N ILE A 281 -7.10 -11.27 -23.62
CA ILE A 281 -8.26 -10.47 -23.17
C ILE A 281 -8.24 -9.10 -23.85
N ALA A 282 -7.12 -8.37 -23.79
CA ALA A 282 -6.99 -7.04 -24.35
C ALA A 282 -7.25 -7.04 -25.86
N ALA A 283 -6.73 -8.04 -26.60
CA ALA A 283 -6.99 -8.19 -28.03
C ALA A 283 -8.47 -8.40 -28.34
N GLU A 284 -9.16 -9.23 -27.56
CA GLU A 284 -10.58 -9.53 -27.80
C GLU A 284 -11.51 -8.35 -27.47
N ILE A 285 -11.20 -7.60 -26.40
CA ILE A 285 -11.95 -6.39 -26.06
C ILE A 285 -11.42 -5.12 -26.75
N GLN A 286 -10.46 -5.27 -27.66
CA GLN A 286 -9.89 -4.21 -28.51
C GLN A 286 -9.22 -3.06 -27.72
N LEU A 287 -8.54 -3.37 -26.61
CA LEU A 287 -7.76 -2.41 -25.83
C LEU A 287 -6.27 -2.52 -26.15
N LYS A 288 -5.56 -1.39 -26.01
CA LYS A 288 -4.10 -1.34 -26.14
C LYS A 288 -3.44 -2.07 -24.97
N TYR A 289 -2.54 -2.97 -25.27
CA TYR A 289 -1.79 -3.72 -24.28
C TYR A 289 -0.31 -3.83 -24.67
N HIS A 290 0.58 -3.60 -23.72
CA HIS A 290 2.02 -3.65 -23.93
C HIS A 290 2.69 -4.62 -22.96
N GLN A 291 3.72 -5.29 -23.45
CA GLN A 291 4.64 -6.09 -22.63
C GLN A 291 5.96 -5.35 -22.54
N ILE A 292 6.32 -4.89 -21.35
CA ILE A 292 7.54 -4.13 -21.10
C ILE A 292 8.63 -5.10 -20.66
N LYS A 293 9.68 -5.24 -21.48
CA LYS A 293 10.88 -6.00 -21.13
C LYS A 293 11.77 -5.18 -20.20
N CYS A 294 12.11 -5.76 -19.05
CA CYS A 294 12.93 -5.11 -18.01
C CYS A 294 14.39 -5.60 -18.08
N ASP A 295 14.94 -5.71 -19.29
CA ASP A 295 16.27 -6.21 -19.61
C ASP A 295 17.20 -5.13 -20.19
N ALA A 296 16.77 -3.88 -20.23
CA ALA A 296 17.59 -2.76 -20.69
C ALA A 296 18.78 -2.55 -19.75
N GLU A 297 19.94 -2.21 -20.32
CA GLU A 297 21.13 -1.81 -19.55
C GLU A 297 20.79 -0.56 -18.71
N ILE A 298 21.08 -0.62 -17.40
CA ILE A 298 20.78 0.46 -16.47
C ILE A 298 22.00 1.38 -16.38
N PRO A 299 21.87 2.67 -16.73
CA PRO A 299 22.97 3.62 -16.61
C PRO A 299 23.47 3.77 -15.17
N ALA A 300 24.79 3.94 -15.01
CA ALA A 300 25.41 4.07 -13.67
C ALA A 300 24.83 5.20 -12.84
N GLY A 301 24.51 6.35 -13.45
CA GLY A 301 23.86 7.47 -12.76
C GLY A 301 22.45 7.12 -12.23
N PHE A 302 21.66 6.34 -12.99
CA PHE A 302 20.36 5.88 -12.50
C PHE A 302 20.50 4.88 -11.36
N GLN A 303 21.46 3.95 -11.47
CA GLN A 303 21.74 2.98 -10.41
C GLN A 303 22.14 3.66 -9.10
N ASP A 304 23.05 4.65 -9.14
CA ASP A 304 23.46 5.42 -7.95
C ASP A 304 22.27 6.11 -7.28
N VAL A 305 21.44 6.81 -8.06
CA VAL A 305 20.25 7.49 -7.54
C VAL A 305 19.23 6.51 -6.96
N TYR A 306 19.04 5.36 -7.63
CA TYR A 306 18.14 4.32 -7.11
C TYR A 306 18.63 3.79 -5.75
N GLU A 307 19.91 3.46 -5.61
CA GLU A 307 20.50 2.95 -4.37
C GLU A 307 20.44 3.98 -3.25
N ARG A 308 20.76 5.24 -3.52
CA ARG A 308 20.70 6.35 -2.55
C ARG A 308 19.26 6.65 -2.12
N SER A 309 18.29 6.59 -3.02
CA SER A 309 16.89 6.86 -2.74
C SER A 309 16.21 5.74 -1.95
N ASN A 310 16.75 4.51 -1.98
CA ASN A 310 16.14 3.33 -1.39
C ASN A 310 16.95 2.71 -0.24
N GLN A 311 17.78 3.51 0.43
CA GLN A 311 18.56 3.07 1.57
C GLN A 311 17.66 2.49 2.69
N GLY A 312 18.02 1.28 3.15
CA GLY A 312 17.23 0.55 4.15
C GLY A 312 16.16 -0.38 3.55
N TYR A 313 15.96 -0.37 2.23
CA TYR A 313 15.17 -1.34 1.51
C TYR A 313 16.06 -2.29 0.70
N LYS A 314 15.77 -3.58 0.76
CA LYS A 314 16.39 -4.58 -0.11
C LYS A 314 15.36 -5.08 -1.09
N THR A 315 15.56 -4.83 -2.38
CA THR A 315 14.67 -5.29 -3.43
C THR A 315 15.47 -5.67 -4.68
N ASP A 316 14.88 -6.46 -5.58
CA ASP A 316 15.42 -6.74 -6.91
C ASP A 316 14.65 -5.96 -8.01
N TRP A 317 14.03 -4.82 -7.63
CA TRP A 317 13.10 -4.08 -8.51
C TRP A 317 13.76 -3.00 -9.39
N MET A 318 15.08 -2.80 -9.30
CA MET A 318 15.76 -1.73 -10.05
C MET A 318 15.45 -1.81 -11.55
N SER A 319 15.52 -3.01 -12.16
CA SER A 319 15.20 -3.19 -13.56
C SER A 319 13.74 -2.88 -13.92
N LEU A 320 12.81 -3.18 -13.00
CA LEU A 320 11.40 -2.84 -13.15
C LEU A 320 11.18 -1.32 -13.11
N VAL A 321 11.81 -0.65 -12.13
CA VAL A 321 11.71 0.80 -11.96
C VAL A 321 12.31 1.51 -13.17
N TYR A 322 13.49 1.07 -13.66
CA TYR A 322 14.10 1.63 -14.84
C TYR A 322 13.29 1.36 -16.11
N GLY A 323 12.79 0.12 -16.29
CA GLY A 323 11.94 -0.23 -17.43
C GLY A 323 10.69 0.65 -17.52
N ARG A 324 10.04 0.94 -16.39
CA ARG A 324 8.91 1.89 -16.33
C ARG A 324 9.34 3.33 -16.58
N TYR A 325 10.47 3.74 -16.01
CA TYR A 325 11.00 5.09 -16.19
C TYR A 325 11.22 5.46 -17.65
N ILE A 326 11.77 4.54 -18.45
CA ILE A 326 12.01 4.78 -19.89
C ILE A 326 10.76 4.58 -20.76
N HIS A 327 9.72 3.90 -20.26
CA HIS A 327 8.53 3.58 -21.05
C HIS A 327 7.40 4.59 -20.88
N PHE A 328 7.18 5.10 -19.67
CA PHE A 328 6.05 5.99 -19.37
C PHE A 328 6.52 7.41 -19.07
N PRO A 329 5.76 8.44 -19.49
CA PRO A 329 5.93 9.80 -19.02
C PRO A 329 5.84 9.90 -17.49
N ALA A 330 6.52 10.89 -16.92
CA ALA A 330 6.60 11.09 -15.48
C ALA A 330 5.24 11.31 -14.79
N ASN A 331 4.31 11.94 -15.49
CA ASN A 331 2.98 12.33 -14.97
C ASN A 331 1.91 11.24 -15.10
N VAL A 332 2.24 10.08 -15.66
CA VAL A 332 1.30 8.95 -15.74
C VAL A 332 1.20 8.30 -14.37
N LEU A 333 -0.02 8.12 -13.88
CA LEU A 333 -0.31 7.38 -12.65
C LEU A 333 -0.48 5.88 -12.98
N ILE A 334 0.34 5.05 -12.37
CA ILE A 334 0.28 3.60 -12.58
C ILE A 334 -0.74 3.00 -11.62
N VAL A 335 -1.84 2.51 -12.18
CA VAL A 335 -2.90 1.89 -11.38
C VAL A 335 -2.66 0.40 -11.23
N LYS A 336 -2.85 -0.12 -10.02
CA LYS A 336 -2.57 -1.51 -9.64
C LYS A 336 -3.73 -2.12 -8.86
N GLY A 337 -3.88 -3.44 -8.96
CA GLY A 337 -4.86 -4.19 -8.19
C GLY A 337 -4.42 -4.57 -6.77
N ASN A 338 -3.31 -4.04 -6.29
CA ASN A 338 -2.79 -4.31 -4.94
C ASN A 338 -3.81 -3.93 -3.84
N ILE A 339 -3.59 -4.40 -2.60
CA ILE A 339 -4.45 -4.18 -1.43
C ILE A 339 -5.73 -5.06 -1.45
N ALA A 340 -6.19 -5.53 -2.60
CA ALA A 340 -7.32 -6.46 -2.69
C ALA A 340 -7.15 -7.69 -1.76
N GLU A 341 -5.91 -8.10 -1.52
CA GLU A 341 -5.52 -9.21 -0.65
C GLU A 341 -6.06 -9.06 0.78
N VAL A 342 -6.22 -7.84 1.29
CA VAL A 342 -6.80 -7.56 2.61
C VAL A 342 -8.17 -8.22 2.76
N ALA A 343 -8.97 -8.15 1.70
CA ALA A 343 -10.31 -8.71 1.72
C ALA A 343 -10.41 -10.21 1.39
N ARG A 344 -9.29 -10.85 0.99
CA ARG A 344 -9.27 -12.24 0.46
C ARG A 344 -8.85 -13.32 1.45
N CYS A 345 -8.80 -13.04 2.73
CA CYS A 345 -8.34 -14.01 3.73
C CYS A 345 -6.88 -14.48 3.49
N SER A 346 -6.00 -13.60 3.01
CA SER A 346 -4.67 -13.96 2.49
C SER A 346 -3.77 -14.70 3.49
N PHE A 347 -3.92 -14.43 4.77
CA PHE A 347 -3.12 -15.07 5.82
C PHE A 347 -3.84 -16.22 6.55
N TRP A 348 -5.05 -16.60 6.12
CA TRP A 348 -5.80 -17.72 6.67
C TRP A 348 -6.47 -18.54 5.54
N GLN A 349 -5.62 -19.23 4.80
CA GLN A 349 -5.95 -19.96 3.58
C GLN A 349 -7.06 -21.00 3.78
N ASP A 350 -7.75 -21.29 2.67
CA ASP A 350 -8.89 -22.23 2.60
C ASP A 350 -10.04 -21.83 3.54
N GLY A 351 -10.10 -20.55 3.95
CA GLY A 351 -11.11 -20.06 4.87
C GLY A 351 -11.02 -20.67 6.27
N ILE A 352 -9.90 -21.32 6.61
CA ILE A 352 -9.64 -21.88 7.94
C ILE A 352 -8.93 -20.83 8.79
N TYR A 353 -9.71 -20.16 9.65
CA TYR A 353 -9.16 -19.22 10.60
C TYR A 353 -8.36 -19.96 11.69
N PRO A 354 -7.19 -19.48 12.11
CA PRO A 354 -6.45 -20.04 13.22
C PRO A 354 -7.33 -20.16 14.49
N VAL A 355 -7.16 -21.24 15.25
CA VAL A 355 -7.86 -21.40 16.54
C VAL A 355 -7.48 -20.28 17.49
N GLU A 356 -6.22 -19.93 17.48
CA GLU A 356 -5.63 -18.80 18.22
C GLU A 356 -4.64 -18.08 17.30
N VAL A 357 -4.65 -16.75 17.34
CA VAL A 357 -3.66 -15.91 16.67
C VAL A 357 -2.60 -15.55 17.70
N THR A 358 -1.41 -16.08 17.52
CA THR A 358 -0.21 -15.81 18.33
C THR A 358 0.81 -15.02 17.52
N VAL A 359 1.86 -14.52 18.18
CA VAL A 359 3.00 -13.88 17.51
C VAL A 359 3.62 -14.80 16.48
N ASP A 360 3.82 -16.08 16.82
CA ASP A 360 4.37 -17.08 15.89
C ASP A 360 3.47 -17.27 14.66
N THR A 361 2.13 -17.25 14.86
CA THR A 361 1.19 -17.32 13.74
C THR A 361 1.40 -16.16 12.75
N LEU A 362 1.64 -14.94 13.25
CA LEU A 362 1.86 -13.74 12.44
C LEU A 362 3.23 -13.79 11.73
N VAL A 363 4.27 -14.16 12.45
CA VAL A 363 5.63 -14.25 11.90
C VAL A 363 5.70 -15.32 10.81
N ASP A 364 5.14 -16.51 11.06
CA ASP A 364 5.08 -17.58 10.07
C ASP A 364 4.31 -17.19 8.80
N ALA A 365 3.26 -16.37 8.96
CA ALA A 365 2.46 -15.88 7.83
C ALA A 365 3.25 -14.95 6.90
N THR A 366 4.20 -14.16 7.45
CA THR A 366 5.00 -13.19 6.66
C THR A 366 6.30 -13.79 6.10
N ALA A 367 6.77 -14.91 6.65
CA ALA A 367 8.08 -15.49 6.35
C ALA A 367 9.27 -14.52 6.58
N LEU A 368 9.14 -13.56 7.51
CA LEU A 368 10.22 -12.63 7.87
C LEU A 368 11.26 -13.28 8.82
N GLY A 369 10.89 -14.33 9.53
CA GLY A 369 11.74 -15.02 10.49
C GLY A 369 11.45 -14.62 11.95
N HIS A 370 11.95 -15.42 12.89
CA HIS A 370 11.70 -15.26 14.33
C HIS A 370 12.81 -14.43 15.03
N GLU A 371 13.28 -13.40 14.34
CA GLU A 371 14.28 -12.50 14.92
C GLU A 371 13.66 -11.63 16.02
N PRO A 372 14.43 -11.23 17.06
CA PRO A 372 13.90 -10.46 18.20
C PRO A 372 13.12 -9.21 17.80
N LEU A 373 13.61 -8.43 16.82
CA LEU A 373 12.95 -7.25 16.29
C LEU A 373 11.57 -7.58 15.74
N ILE A 374 11.46 -8.67 14.97
CA ILE A 374 10.22 -9.11 14.34
C ILE A 374 9.22 -9.57 15.40
N LEU A 375 9.65 -10.42 16.32
CA LEU A 375 8.81 -10.93 17.41
C LEU A 375 8.26 -9.79 18.28
N GLN A 376 9.11 -8.83 18.64
CA GLN A 376 8.73 -7.68 19.45
C GLN A 376 7.72 -6.77 18.72
N SER A 377 7.98 -6.44 17.45
CA SER A 377 7.09 -5.59 16.65
C SER A 377 5.72 -6.24 16.45
N MET A 378 5.69 -7.54 16.14
CA MET A 378 4.46 -8.29 15.95
C MET A 378 3.68 -8.48 17.26
N GLY A 379 4.40 -8.70 18.38
CA GLY A 379 3.80 -8.84 19.72
C GLY A 379 3.09 -7.56 20.16
N LYS A 380 3.78 -6.44 20.07
CA LYS A 380 3.20 -5.11 20.37
C LYS A 380 1.96 -4.83 19.53
N TRP A 381 2.05 -5.03 18.21
CA TRP A 381 0.92 -4.85 17.32
C TRP A 381 -0.27 -5.76 17.68
N LEU A 382 -0.02 -7.04 17.98
CA LEU A 382 -1.06 -8.00 18.30
C LEU A 382 -1.83 -7.58 19.57
N ASP A 383 -1.13 -7.12 20.60
CA ASP A 383 -1.75 -6.64 21.83
C ASP A 383 -2.66 -5.43 21.60
N GLU A 384 -2.23 -4.50 20.72
CA GLU A 384 -3.01 -3.32 20.33
C GLU A 384 -4.17 -3.66 19.38
N ALA A 385 -4.04 -4.71 18.55
CA ALA A 385 -5.05 -5.10 17.57
C ALA A 385 -6.14 -6.02 18.17
N LYS A 386 -5.83 -6.87 19.14
CA LYS A 386 -6.80 -7.80 19.78
C LYS A 386 -8.12 -7.15 20.18
N PRO A 387 -8.16 -5.96 20.81
CA PRO A 387 -9.43 -5.30 21.15
C PRO A 387 -10.35 -5.00 19.96
N THR A 388 -9.85 -5.00 18.73
CA THR A 388 -10.67 -4.75 17.53
C THR A 388 -11.65 -5.89 17.23
N GLU A 389 -11.42 -7.10 17.77
CA GLU A 389 -12.32 -8.25 17.59
C GLU A 389 -13.73 -7.98 18.12
N LYS A 390 -13.87 -7.14 19.15
CA LYS A 390 -15.19 -6.71 19.68
C LYS A 390 -16.07 -6.02 18.63
N PHE A 391 -15.45 -5.47 17.59
CA PHE A 391 -16.15 -4.87 16.45
C PHE A 391 -16.48 -5.87 15.34
N GLY A 392 -16.05 -7.14 15.48
CA GLY A 392 -16.38 -8.23 14.53
C GLY A 392 -15.39 -8.39 13.38
N TYR A 393 -14.25 -7.72 13.41
CA TYR A 393 -13.14 -7.95 12.49
C TYR A 393 -12.34 -9.18 12.92
N LYS A 394 -11.66 -9.79 11.96
CA LYS A 394 -10.71 -10.88 12.20
C LYS A 394 -9.29 -10.31 12.28
N ILE A 395 -8.54 -10.70 13.30
CA ILE A 395 -7.16 -10.19 13.50
C ILE A 395 -6.30 -10.39 12.26
N MET A 396 -6.42 -11.53 11.57
CA MET A 396 -5.64 -11.79 10.36
C MET A 396 -6.05 -10.89 9.18
N ASP A 397 -7.31 -10.42 9.11
CA ASP A 397 -7.72 -9.42 8.10
C ASP A 397 -7.14 -8.04 8.45
N ILE A 398 -7.15 -7.65 9.74
CA ILE A 398 -6.49 -6.41 10.22
C ILE A 398 -4.98 -6.50 10.01
N PHE A 399 -4.37 -7.68 10.20
CA PHE A 399 -2.97 -7.93 9.95
C PHE A 399 -2.58 -7.71 8.48
N ALA A 400 -3.39 -8.25 7.55
CA ALA A 400 -3.21 -8.00 6.13
C ALA A 400 -3.29 -6.49 5.79
N TRP A 401 -4.20 -5.78 6.46
CA TRP A 401 -4.40 -4.35 6.23
C TRP A 401 -3.27 -3.49 6.81
N GLU A 402 -3.00 -3.64 8.10
CA GLU A 402 -2.10 -2.72 8.82
C GLU A 402 -0.62 -3.10 8.68
N VAL A 403 -0.32 -4.40 8.62
CA VAL A 403 1.06 -4.87 8.66
C VAL A 403 1.58 -5.18 7.27
N GLU A 404 0.84 -5.91 6.45
CA GLU A 404 1.31 -6.26 5.10
C GLU A 404 1.11 -5.09 4.13
N ALA A 405 -0.10 -4.50 4.03
CA ALA A 405 -0.31 -3.36 3.14
C ALA A 405 0.47 -2.13 3.61
N GLY A 406 0.43 -1.79 4.91
CA GLY A 406 1.22 -0.69 5.48
C GLY A 406 2.73 -0.92 5.52
N GLY A 407 3.19 -2.15 5.32
CA GLY A 407 4.61 -2.52 5.30
C GLY A 407 5.14 -2.78 3.89
N TRP A 408 4.88 -3.98 3.36
CA TRP A 408 5.43 -4.41 2.08
C TRP A 408 4.86 -3.62 0.89
N GLN A 409 3.53 -3.42 0.83
CA GLN A 409 2.89 -2.69 -0.27
C GLN A 409 3.36 -1.23 -0.29
N SER A 410 3.40 -0.60 0.86
CA SER A 410 3.86 0.78 1.04
C SER A 410 5.35 0.95 0.65
N MET A 411 6.22 -0.03 1.01
CA MET A 411 7.61 -0.06 0.54
C MET A 411 7.66 -0.13 -0.99
N SER A 412 6.85 -0.99 -1.62
CA SER A 412 6.78 -1.11 -3.07
C SER A 412 6.45 0.24 -3.73
N HIS A 413 5.39 0.90 -3.28
CA HIS A 413 5.00 2.21 -3.81
C HIS A 413 6.08 3.28 -3.62
N ASN A 414 6.79 3.29 -2.49
CA ASN A 414 7.91 4.20 -2.26
C ASN A 414 9.06 3.99 -3.24
N VAL A 415 9.45 2.73 -3.48
CA VAL A 415 10.53 2.39 -4.42
C VAL A 415 10.15 2.76 -5.84
N PHE A 416 8.92 2.47 -6.26
CA PHE A 416 8.45 2.76 -7.61
C PHE A 416 8.16 4.26 -7.85
N ALA A 417 8.03 5.08 -6.81
CA ALA A 417 7.88 6.54 -6.94
C ALA A 417 9.05 7.21 -7.67
N LEU A 418 10.22 6.54 -7.75
CA LEU A 418 11.35 7.01 -8.55
C LEU A 418 11.01 7.04 -10.05
N SER A 419 10.20 6.12 -10.54
CA SER A 419 9.73 6.11 -11.94
C SER A 419 8.41 6.89 -12.08
N GLN A 420 7.30 6.32 -11.66
CA GLN A 420 5.96 6.95 -11.65
C GLN A 420 5.30 6.75 -10.29
N GLU A 421 4.37 7.64 -9.92
CA GLU A 421 3.48 7.36 -8.81
C GLU A 421 2.55 6.19 -9.12
N GLU A 422 2.21 5.43 -8.10
CA GLU A 422 1.32 4.29 -8.19
C GLU A 422 0.03 4.57 -7.42
N PHE A 423 -1.07 3.97 -7.85
CA PHE A 423 -2.35 4.05 -7.19
C PHE A 423 -3.04 2.70 -7.10
N SER A 424 -3.58 2.36 -5.93
CA SER A 424 -4.44 1.20 -5.75
C SER A 424 -5.86 1.64 -5.38
N PRO A 425 -6.86 1.40 -6.25
CA PRO A 425 -8.26 1.72 -5.96
C PRO A 425 -8.84 0.98 -4.76
N PHE A 426 -8.25 -0.16 -4.37
CA PHE A 426 -8.63 -0.89 -3.17
C PHE A 426 -8.21 -0.20 -1.86
N GLY A 427 -7.31 0.78 -1.91
CA GLY A 427 -6.87 1.60 -0.78
C GLY A 427 -7.95 2.58 -0.31
N ASN A 428 -9.12 2.07 0.04
CA ASN A 428 -10.26 2.85 0.53
C ASN A 428 -10.89 2.13 1.73
N ARG A 429 -11.03 2.83 2.86
CA ARG A 429 -11.48 2.21 4.12
C ARG A 429 -12.90 1.67 4.02
N ARG A 430 -13.83 2.44 3.45
CA ARG A 430 -15.21 2.00 3.26
C ARG A 430 -15.32 0.80 2.32
N LEU A 431 -14.52 0.77 1.24
CA LEU A 431 -14.49 -0.36 0.32
C LEU A 431 -14.03 -1.64 1.03
N LEU A 432 -12.93 -1.56 1.78
CA LEU A 432 -12.43 -2.70 2.55
C LEU A 432 -13.44 -3.16 3.60
N ASP A 433 -14.12 -2.24 4.29
CA ASP A 433 -15.19 -2.59 5.24
C ASP A 433 -16.36 -3.32 4.56
N ILE A 434 -16.79 -2.85 3.38
CA ILE A 434 -17.84 -3.53 2.60
C ILE A 434 -17.40 -4.94 2.23
N MET A 435 -16.19 -5.09 1.68
CA MET A 435 -15.68 -6.38 1.25
C MET A 435 -15.49 -7.34 2.45
N LEU A 436 -14.91 -6.87 3.57
CA LEU A 436 -14.75 -7.63 4.82
C LEU A 436 -16.10 -8.01 5.44
N GLY A 437 -17.13 -7.19 5.24
CA GLY A 437 -18.50 -7.46 5.69
C GLY A 437 -19.19 -8.60 4.95
N VAL A 438 -18.74 -8.96 3.75
CA VAL A 438 -19.24 -10.13 3.02
C VAL A 438 -18.69 -11.41 3.65
N HIS A 439 -19.53 -12.45 3.72
CA HIS A 439 -19.15 -13.70 4.37
C HIS A 439 -17.90 -14.31 3.74
N LYS A 440 -16.97 -14.80 4.57
CA LYS A 440 -15.67 -15.33 4.17
C LYS A 440 -15.71 -16.35 3.02
N ARG A 441 -16.73 -17.22 2.96
CA ARG A 441 -16.88 -18.23 1.90
C ARG A 441 -16.90 -17.66 0.48
N TYR A 442 -17.19 -16.38 0.32
CA TYR A 442 -17.21 -15.68 -0.96
C TYR A 442 -15.94 -14.85 -1.22
N ARG A 443 -15.09 -14.70 -0.19
CA ARG A 443 -13.86 -13.90 -0.26
C ARG A 443 -12.60 -14.75 -0.34
N CYS A 444 -12.66 -15.93 0.29
CA CYS A 444 -11.48 -16.77 0.43
C CYS A 444 -11.22 -17.57 -0.85
N TRP A 445 -9.93 -17.80 -1.08
CA TRP A 445 -9.44 -18.76 -2.06
C TRP A 445 -10.03 -20.17 -1.77
N PRO A 446 -10.32 -21.02 -2.80
CA PRO A 446 -10.01 -20.79 -4.21
C PRO A 446 -11.04 -20.00 -5.01
N ASP A 447 -12.25 -19.84 -4.54
CA ASP A 447 -13.35 -19.37 -5.38
C ASP A 447 -13.36 -17.86 -5.60
N ILE A 448 -12.99 -17.05 -4.58
CA ILE A 448 -12.97 -15.58 -4.63
C ILE A 448 -14.22 -15.01 -5.32
N THR A 449 -15.38 -15.57 -5.01
CA THR A 449 -16.66 -15.30 -5.69
C THR A 449 -17.03 -13.82 -5.67
N LEU A 450 -16.68 -13.09 -4.60
CA LEU A 450 -16.99 -11.67 -4.50
C LEU A 450 -16.36 -10.86 -5.64
N GLU A 451 -15.09 -11.07 -5.91
CA GLU A 451 -14.40 -10.35 -7.01
C GLU A 451 -14.94 -10.78 -8.37
N GLN A 452 -15.24 -12.06 -8.57
CA GLN A 452 -15.88 -12.53 -9.80
C GLN A 452 -17.24 -11.85 -10.04
N GLU A 453 -18.08 -11.74 -9.01
CA GLU A 453 -19.37 -11.08 -9.12
C GLU A 453 -19.22 -9.56 -9.31
N ILE A 454 -18.19 -8.90 -8.72
CA ILE A 454 -17.88 -7.49 -8.98
C ILE A 454 -17.48 -7.29 -10.45
N ILE A 455 -16.60 -8.14 -11.00
CA ILE A 455 -16.22 -8.08 -12.42
C ILE A 455 -17.46 -8.23 -13.31
N LYS A 456 -18.29 -9.25 -13.05
CA LYS A 456 -19.50 -9.52 -13.80
C LYS A 456 -20.52 -8.38 -13.71
N TYR A 457 -20.64 -7.74 -12.55
CA TYR A 457 -21.52 -6.59 -12.34
C TYR A 457 -21.06 -5.38 -13.13
N LEU A 458 -19.76 -5.07 -13.10
CA LEU A 458 -19.19 -3.89 -13.76
C LEU A 458 -18.98 -4.09 -15.26
N TRP A 459 -18.47 -5.26 -15.64
CA TRP A 459 -18.18 -5.58 -17.05
C TRP A 459 -18.35 -7.07 -17.32
N ARG A 460 -19.57 -7.46 -17.68
CA ARG A 460 -19.95 -8.87 -17.83
C ARG A 460 -19.03 -9.65 -18.77
N ASP A 461 -18.60 -9.06 -19.88
CA ASP A 461 -17.79 -9.76 -20.87
C ASP A 461 -16.43 -10.17 -20.34
N LEU A 462 -15.84 -9.39 -19.40
CA LEU A 462 -14.59 -9.77 -18.73
C LEU A 462 -14.72 -11.02 -17.85
N SER A 463 -15.91 -11.36 -17.38
CA SER A 463 -16.13 -12.51 -16.50
C SER A 463 -16.06 -13.86 -17.22
N GLN A 464 -16.10 -13.89 -18.56
CA GLN A 464 -16.07 -15.14 -19.34
C GLN A 464 -14.65 -15.67 -19.60
N TYR A 465 -13.63 -14.84 -19.39
CA TYR A 465 -12.25 -15.24 -19.62
C TYR A 465 -11.70 -16.05 -18.45
N SER A 466 -10.93 -17.10 -18.77
CA SER A 466 -10.28 -17.93 -17.76
C SER A 466 -9.30 -17.13 -16.90
N TYR A 467 -9.13 -17.59 -15.67
CA TYR A 467 -8.11 -17.11 -14.74
C TYR A 467 -6.93 -18.09 -14.73
N PHE A 468 -5.84 -17.74 -14.05
CA PHE A 468 -4.70 -18.64 -13.94
C PHE A 468 -5.08 -20.06 -13.56
N SER A 469 -4.64 -21.01 -14.33
CA SER A 469 -4.71 -22.43 -13.97
C SER A 469 -3.63 -22.82 -12.95
N SER A 470 -2.50 -22.11 -12.98
CA SER A 470 -1.28 -22.42 -12.23
C SER A 470 -1.15 -21.67 -10.89
N TRP A 471 -2.05 -20.76 -10.56
CA TRP A 471 -2.01 -20.01 -9.28
C TRP A 471 -1.96 -20.97 -8.08
N ASN A 472 -2.63 -22.10 -8.21
CA ASN A 472 -2.58 -23.21 -7.25
C ASN A 472 -1.19 -23.79 -7.04
N LEU A 473 -0.49 -24.11 -8.12
CA LEU A 473 0.80 -24.80 -8.09
C LEU A 473 1.96 -23.87 -7.74
N HIS A 474 1.90 -22.58 -8.15
CA HIS A 474 2.99 -21.65 -7.90
C HIS A 474 3.02 -21.16 -6.44
N ASN A 475 1.88 -20.84 -5.85
CA ASN A 475 1.78 -20.51 -4.42
C ASN A 475 2.05 -21.73 -3.52
N TYR A 476 1.64 -22.93 -3.95
CA TYR A 476 2.07 -24.16 -3.28
C TYR A 476 3.60 -24.36 -3.41
N LYS A 477 4.18 -24.19 -4.60
CA LYS A 477 5.64 -24.31 -4.79
C LYS A 477 6.41 -23.21 -4.06
N LYS A 478 5.96 -21.95 -4.06
CA LYS A 478 6.61 -20.85 -3.32
C LYS A 478 6.66 -21.14 -1.81
N LYS A 479 5.61 -21.75 -1.25
CA LYS A 479 5.60 -22.24 0.15
C LYS A 479 6.48 -23.46 0.37
N PHE A 480 6.64 -24.33 -0.63
CA PHE A 480 7.56 -25.48 -0.56
C PHE A 480 9.03 -25.05 -0.64
N TYR A 481 9.36 -24.02 -1.42
CA TYR A 481 10.74 -23.52 -1.52
C TYR A 481 11.18 -22.71 -0.29
N ASP A 482 10.26 -22.14 0.47
CA ASP A 482 10.55 -21.42 1.72
C ASP A 482 10.74 -22.33 2.96
N GLY A 483 10.75 -23.64 2.75
CA GLY A 483 11.41 -24.54 3.71
C GLY A 483 10.57 -25.17 4.80
N ASP A 484 9.25 -25.43 4.61
CA ASP A 484 8.48 -26.09 5.67
C ASP A 484 7.64 -27.30 5.21
N LEU A 485 8.33 -28.30 4.68
CA LEU A 485 7.76 -29.64 4.46
C LEU A 485 7.14 -30.21 5.76
N LEU A 486 7.72 -29.90 6.91
CA LEU A 486 7.23 -30.35 8.22
C LEU A 486 5.90 -29.70 8.63
N ASN A 487 5.69 -28.43 8.36
CA ASN A 487 4.44 -27.75 8.65
C ASN A 487 3.33 -28.15 7.68
N PHE A 488 3.67 -28.43 6.42
CA PHE A 488 2.75 -29.01 5.45
C PHE A 488 2.28 -30.42 5.87
N LEU A 489 3.18 -31.29 6.28
CA LEU A 489 2.85 -32.63 6.77
C LEU A 489 2.05 -32.58 8.08
N ARG A 490 2.31 -31.63 8.98
CA ARG A 490 1.49 -31.40 10.19
C ARG A 490 0.06 -30.95 9.81
N LYS A 491 -0.11 -30.10 8.79
CA LYS A 491 -1.43 -29.65 8.31
C LYS A 491 -2.21 -30.77 7.64
N ILE A 492 -1.59 -31.61 6.81
CA ILE A 492 -2.22 -32.81 6.23
C ILE A 492 -2.68 -33.74 7.36
N LYS A 493 -1.86 -33.94 8.39
CA LYS A 493 -2.22 -34.80 9.53
C LYS A 493 -3.41 -34.26 10.34
N LEU A 494 -3.57 -32.94 10.41
CA LEU A 494 -4.71 -32.26 11.05
C LEU A 494 -5.99 -32.39 10.21
N ILE A 495 -5.88 -32.26 8.88
CA ILE A 495 -7.01 -32.40 7.95
C ILE A 495 -7.50 -33.86 7.98
N LEU A 496 -6.60 -34.82 7.87
CA LEU A 496 -6.94 -36.25 7.92
C LEU A 496 -7.56 -36.67 9.27
N LYS A 497 -7.11 -36.11 10.39
CA LYS A 497 -7.73 -36.32 11.71
C LYS A 497 -9.15 -35.74 11.85
N ARG A 498 -9.53 -34.76 11.05
CA ARG A 498 -10.87 -34.13 11.05
C ARG A 498 -11.84 -34.81 10.07
N SER A 499 -11.32 -35.49 9.06
CA SER A 499 -12.14 -36.28 8.11
C SER A 499 -12.54 -37.67 8.64
N ILE A 500 -12.02 -38.06 9.82
CA ILE A 500 -12.29 -39.35 10.48
C ILE A 500 -13.14 -39.16 11.76
N LYS A 501 -13.60 -37.95 12.01
CA LYS A 501 -14.67 -37.64 12.98
C LYS A 501 -15.82 -36.96 12.26
#